data_c6eb070edd492dab0099114698579691
#
_entry.id   c6eb070edd492dab0099114698579691
#
_cell.length_a   1.000
_cell.length_b   1.000
_cell.length_c   1.000
_cell.angle_alpha   90.00
_cell.angle_beta   90.00
_cell.angle_gamma   90.00
#
_symmetry.space_group_name_H-M   'P 1'
#
loop_
_entity.id
_entity.type
_entity.pdbx_description
1 polymer ?
#
loop_
_entity_poly.entity_id
_entity_poly.type
_entity_poly.pdbx_seq_one_letter_code
_entity_poly.pdbx_strand_id
1 'polypeptide(L)'
;MIVIKREMYMKRIRPFIGTELIKVMTGIRRCGKSVMLELIKEELVESGISSAQFISINFENLNFSHLQTAKSLHDEITKRAAEINGKVYLFFDEIQEVKDWEKCINSLRVSLDCDIYITGSNAKLLSGELSTYLGGRFVGFVIYP
;
A
#
# COMPACT_ATOMS: atom_id res chain seq x y z
N MET A 1 25.53 4.76 -3.04
CA MET A 1 24.82 5.03 -1.78
C MET A 1 23.32 4.83 -1.87
N ILE A 2 22.65 5.50 -2.80
CA ILE A 2 21.20 5.35 -3.01
C ILE A 2 20.82 3.91 -3.35
N VAL A 3 21.57 3.26 -4.23
CA VAL A 3 21.32 1.87 -4.64
C VAL A 3 21.46 0.91 -3.46
N ILE A 4 22.47 1.10 -2.61
CA ILE A 4 22.70 0.25 -1.43
C ILE A 4 21.55 0.42 -0.44
N LYS A 5 21.10 1.66 -0.22
CA LYS A 5 20.00 1.96 0.69
C LYS A 5 18.67 1.35 0.20
N ARG A 6 18.39 1.46 -1.10
CA ARG A 6 17.20 0.85 -1.71
C ARG A 6 17.19 -0.66 -1.55
N GLU A 7 18.31 -1.32 -1.83
CA GLU A 7 18.42 -2.76 -1.69
C GLU A 7 18.26 -3.20 -0.23
N MET A 8 18.76 -2.41 0.71
CA MET A 8 18.60 -2.69 2.13
C MET A 8 17.11 -2.72 2.53
N TYR A 9 16.31 -1.78 2.04
CA TYR A 9 14.87 -1.75 2.29
C TYR A 9 14.16 -2.90 1.56
N MET A 10 14.50 -3.12 0.30
CA MET A 10 13.90 -4.20 -0.49
C MET A 10 14.16 -5.56 0.14
N LYS A 11 15.34 -5.77 0.68
CA LYS A 11 15.69 -7.01 1.38
C LYS A 11 14.76 -7.27 2.56
N ARG A 12 14.33 -6.21 3.26
CA ARG A 12 13.40 -6.33 4.40
C ARG A 12 11.97 -6.59 3.94
N ILE A 13 11.58 -6.01 2.81
CA ILE A 13 10.20 -6.08 2.30
C ILE A 13 9.94 -7.39 1.56
N ARG A 14 10.92 -7.89 0.81
CA ARG A 14 10.77 -9.09 -0.04
C ARG A 14 10.11 -10.28 0.63
N PRO A 15 10.45 -10.66 1.88
CA PRO A 15 9.81 -11.82 2.50
C PRO A 15 8.31 -11.69 2.66
N PHE A 16 7.80 -10.45 2.64
CA PHE A 16 6.38 -10.16 2.85
C PHE A 16 5.59 -9.96 1.56
N ILE A 17 6.28 -9.84 0.42
CA ILE A 17 5.63 -9.69 -0.88
C ILE A 17 4.77 -10.93 -1.16
N GLY A 18 3.52 -10.72 -1.54
CA GLY A 18 2.59 -11.79 -1.83
C GLY A 18 1.93 -12.42 -0.63
N THR A 19 2.27 -12.00 0.59
CA THR A 19 1.66 -12.51 1.80
C THR A 19 0.38 -11.74 2.14
N GLU A 20 -0.40 -12.28 3.09
CA GLU A 20 -1.63 -11.63 3.55
C GLU A 20 -1.39 -10.38 4.41
N LEU A 21 -0.16 -10.18 4.89
CA LEU A 21 0.16 -9.02 5.71
C LEU A 21 0.12 -7.74 4.87
N ILE A 22 -0.48 -6.71 5.44
CA ILE A 22 -0.49 -5.38 4.84
C ILE A 22 0.88 -4.74 5.07
N LYS A 23 1.53 -4.25 4.00
CA LYS A 23 2.85 -3.65 4.09
C LYS A 23 2.69 -2.14 4.24
N VAL A 24 3.13 -1.63 5.39
CA VAL A 24 2.97 -0.22 5.76
C VAL A 24 4.34 0.45 5.77
N MET A 25 4.55 1.40 4.88
CA MET A 25 5.78 2.18 4.82
C MET A 25 5.54 3.58 5.36
N THR A 26 6.26 3.94 6.41
CA THR A 26 6.15 5.24 7.05
C THR A 26 7.48 6.00 6.95
N GLY A 27 7.41 7.29 7.11
CA GLY A 27 8.56 8.17 7.06
C GLY A 27 8.12 9.58 6.73
N ILE A 28 9.01 10.53 6.92
CA ILE A 28 8.72 11.93 6.61
C ILE A 28 8.53 12.11 5.10
N ARG A 29 7.90 13.20 4.70
CA ARG A 29 7.75 13.57 3.29
C ARG A 29 9.11 13.59 2.61
N ARG A 30 9.15 13.15 1.34
CA ARG A 30 10.36 13.15 0.51
C ARG A 30 11.45 12.21 0.99
N CYS A 31 11.13 11.24 1.83
CA CYS A 31 12.13 10.24 2.27
C CYS A 31 12.26 9.03 1.33
N GLY A 32 11.49 9.00 0.25
CA GLY A 32 11.59 7.92 -0.74
C GLY A 32 10.51 6.84 -0.64
N LYS A 33 9.44 7.08 0.10
CA LYS A 33 8.34 6.09 0.23
C LYS A 33 7.70 5.75 -1.12
N SER A 34 7.43 6.78 -1.94
CA SER A 34 6.86 6.58 -3.28
C SER A 34 7.81 5.80 -4.19
N VAL A 35 9.12 6.04 -4.06
CA VAL A 35 10.14 5.31 -4.80
C VAL A 35 10.11 3.83 -4.41
N MET A 36 9.91 3.53 -3.13
CA MET A 36 9.81 2.15 -2.66
C MET A 36 8.63 1.42 -3.30
N LEU A 37 7.49 2.09 -3.45
CA LEU A 37 6.34 1.50 -4.15
C LEU A 37 6.69 1.15 -5.59
N GLU A 38 7.40 2.03 -6.29
CA GLU A 38 7.82 1.79 -7.68
C GLU A 38 8.80 0.62 -7.77
N LEU A 39 9.73 0.50 -6.82
CA LEU A 39 10.67 -0.62 -6.77
C LEU A 39 9.96 -1.95 -6.56
N ILE A 40 8.95 -1.97 -5.70
CA ILE A 40 8.14 -3.18 -5.46
C ILE A 40 7.42 -3.58 -6.75
N LYS A 41 6.84 -2.63 -7.46
CA LYS A 41 6.17 -2.89 -8.74
C LYS A 41 7.15 -3.48 -9.75
N GLU A 42 8.34 -2.92 -9.85
CA GLU A 42 9.39 -3.44 -10.76
C GLU A 42 9.73 -4.89 -10.44
N GLU A 43 9.92 -5.22 -9.16
CA GLU A 43 10.20 -6.61 -8.78
C GLU A 43 9.06 -7.56 -9.10
N LEU A 44 7.83 -7.13 -8.90
CA LEU A 44 6.66 -7.94 -9.23
C LEU A 44 6.60 -8.24 -10.74
N VAL A 45 6.85 -7.22 -11.57
CA VAL A 45 6.88 -7.40 -13.02
C VAL A 45 8.01 -8.35 -13.43
N GLU A 46 9.19 -8.19 -12.85
CA GLU A 46 10.33 -9.08 -13.11
C GLU A 46 10.04 -10.53 -12.69
N SER A 47 9.22 -10.74 -11.69
CA SER A 47 8.82 -12.08 -11.24
C SER A 47 7.68 -12.69 -12.07
N GLY A 48 7.18 -11.97 -13.07
CA GLY A 48 6.16 -12.48 -13.99
C GLY A 48 4.75 -11.97 -13.74
N ILE A 49 4.57 -11.05 -12.78
CA ILE A 49 3.25 -10.46 -12.51
C ILE A 49 2.96 -9.38 -13.55
N SER A 50 1.76 -9.40 -14.13
CA SER A 50 1.35 -8.39 -15.10
C SER A 50 1.02 -7.08 -14.40
N SER A 51 1.47 -5.95 -14.97
CA SER A 51 1.14 -4.63 -14.47
C SER A 51 -0.37 -4.33 -14.57
N ALA A 52 -1.11 -5.08 -15.38
CA ALA A 52 -2.57 -4.97 -15.45
C ALA A 52 -3.25 -5.37 -14.14
N GLN A 53 -2.54 -6.07 -13.25
CA GLN A 53 -3.05 -6.46 -11.93
C GLN A 53 -2.82 -5.40 -10.86
N PHE A 54 -2.19 -4.27 -11.22
CA PHE A 54 -1.85 -3.21 -10.27
C PHE A 54 -2.92 -2.13 -10.25
N ILE A 55 -3.31 -1.69 -9.04
CA ILE A 55 -4.11 -0.49 -8.83
C ILE A 55 -3.28 0.43 -7.94
N SER A 56 -2.96 1.61 -8.45
CA SER A 56 -2.04 2.53 -7.80
C SER A 56 -2.69 3.91 -7.69
N ILE A 57 -2.79 4.43 -6.46
CA ILE A 57 -3.39 5.74 -6.22
C ILE A 57 -2.50 6.54 -5.26
N ASN A 58 -2.18 7.76 -5.66
CA ASN A 58 -1.52 8.74 -4.80
C ASN A 58 -2.57 9.74 -4.31
N PHE A 59 -2.89 9.68 -3.02
CA PHE A 59 -3.96 10.49 -2.44
C PHE A 59 -3.59 11.96 -2.24
N GLU A 60 -2.36 12.35 -2.50
CA GLU A 60 -1.99 13.77 -2.57
C GLU A 60 -2.43 14.40 -3.90
N ASN A 61 -2.76 13.60 -4.90
CA ASN A 61 -3.21 14.08 -6.20
C ASN A 61 -4.69 14.45 -6.13
N LEU A 62 -5.00 15.70 -6.48
CA LEU A 62 -6.38 16.22 -6.45
C LEU A 62 -7.35 15.46 -7.36
N ASN A 63 -6.83 14.80 -8.39
CA ASN A 63 -7.64 13.95 -9.27
C ASN A 63 -8.33 12.80 -8.53
N PHE A 64 -7.83 12.45 -7.35
CA PHE A 64 -8.39 11.38 -6.53
C PHE A 64 -9.09 11.88 -5.27
N SER A 65 -9.39 13.20 -5.19
CA SER A 65 -10.05 13.78 -4.02
C SER A 65 -11.42 13.17 -3.73
N HIS A 66 -12.09 12.65 -4.74
CA HIS A 66 -13.38 11.97 -4.61
C HIS A 66 -13.27 10.59 -3.96
N LEU A 67 -12.06 10.08 -3.77
CA LEU A 67 -11.81 8.77 -3.16
C LEU A 67 -11.28 8.87 -1.73
N GLN A 68 -11.44 10.02 -1.07
CA GLN A 68 -10.89 10.25 0.26
C GLN A 68 -11.84 9.86 1.40
N THR A 69 -12.77 8.96 1.16
CA THR A 69 -13.57 8.32 2.20
C THR A 69 -13.45 6.80 2.08
N ALA A 70 -13.60 6.11 3.19
CA ALA A 70 -13.49 4.64 3.20
C ALA A 70 -14.43 3.99 2.20
N LYS A 71 -15.69 4.45 2.17
CA LYS A 71 -16.73 3.88 1.30
C LYS A 71 -16.43 4.13 -0.18
N SER A 72 -16.07 5.36 -0.54
CA SER A 72 -15.81 5.70 -1.94
C SER A 72 -14.59 4.96 -2.48
N LEU A 73 -13.54 4.84 -1.68
CA LEU A 73 -12.35 4.10 -2.07
C LEU A 73 -12.67 2.60 -2.19
N HIS A 74 -13.35 2.03 -1.22
CA HIS A 74 -13.72 0.62 -1.25
C HIS A 74 -14.51 0.28 -2.52
N ASP A 75 -15.51 1.11 -2.85
CA ASP A 75 -16.36 0.87 -4.02
C ASP A 75 -15.58 0.98 -5.33
N GLU A 76 -14.68 1.95 -5.44
CA GLU A 76 -13.85 2.12 -6.63
C GLU A 76 -12.90 0.95 -6.83
N ILE A 77 -12.23 0.51 -5.76
CA ILE A 77 -11.30 -0.61 -5.84
C ILE A 77 -12.03 -1.91 -6.18
N THR A 78 -13.18 -2.13 -5.56
CA THR A 78 -14.00 -3.33 -5.85
C THR A 78 -14.41 -3.36 -7.33
N LYS A 79 -14.81 -2.20 -7.86
CA LYS A 79 -15.18 -2.07 -9.27
C LYS A 79 -14.01 -2.39 -10.20
N ARG A 80 -12.84 -1.82 -9.94
CA ARG A 80 -11.64 -2.07 -10.75
C ARG A 80 -11.18 -3.52 -10.64
N ALA A 81 -11.21 -4.07 -9.42
CA ALA A 81 -10.78 -5.45 -9.18
C ALA A 81 -11.63 -6.47 -9.93
N ALA A 82 -12.91 -6.17 -10.14
CA ALA A 82 -13.81 -7.07 -10.86
C ALA A 82 -13.37 -7.30 -12.32
N GLU A 83 -12.58 -6.38 -12.88
CA GLU A 83 -12.07 -6.47 -14.25
C GLU A 83 -10.68 -7.10 -14.32
N ILE A 84 -10.08 -7.43 -13.17
CA ILE A 84 -8.75 -8.00 -13.10
C ILE A 84 -8.84 -9.51 -12.87
N ASN A 85 -8.14 -10.27 -13.68
CA ASN A 85 -8.02 -11.72 -13.51
C ASN A 85 -6.86 -12.02 -12.56
N GLY A 86 -7.14 -12.76 -11.50
CA GLY A 86 -6.13 -13.15 -10.54
C GLY A 86 -5.98 -12.16 -9.40
N LYS A 87 -4.84 -12.22 -8.73
CA LYS A 87 -4.55 -11.40 -7.56
C LYS A 87 -4.42 -9.93 -7.93
N VAL A 88 -4.97 -9.06 -7.09
CA VAL A 88 -4.89 -7.61 -7.27
C VAL A 88 -3.81 -7.06 -6.35
N TYR A 89 -2.93 -6.22 -6.90
CA TYR A 89 -1.86 -5.58 -6.14
C TYR A 89 -2.20 -4.11 -5.95
N LEU A 90 -2.41 -3.72 -4.69
CA LEU A 90 -2.88 -2.38 -4.33
C LEU A 90 -1.72 -1.55 -3.78
N PHE A 91 -1.53 -0.37 -4.36
CA PHE A 91 -0.48 0.57 -3.96
C PHE A 91 -1.13 1.91 -3.62
N PHE A 92 -1.24 2.22 -2.34
CA PHE A 92 -1.87 3.46 -1.87
C PHE A 92 -0.83 4.37 -1.22
N ASP A 93 -0.50 5.45 -1.90
CA ASP A 93 0.47 6.43 -1.43
C ASP A 93 -0.24 7.52 -0.64
N GLU A 94 0.26 7.83 0.55
CA GLU A 94 -0.30 8.80 1.48
C GLU A 94 -1.76 8.46 1.87
N ILE A 95 -1.96 7.24 2.35
CA ILE A 95 -3.29 6.71 2.67
C ILE A 95 -3.99 7.48 3.80
N GLN A 96 -3.25 8.19 4.66
CA GLN A 96 -3.85 8.95 5.75
C GLN A 96 -4.78 10.08 5.28
N GLU A 97 -4.72 10.43 3.98
CA GLU A 97 -5.64 11.41 3.39
C GLU A 97 -7.07 10.85 3.25
N VAL A 98 -7.22 9.54 3.37
CA VAL A 98 -8.53 8.89 3.28
C VAL A 98 -9.11 8.76 4.70
N LYS A 99 -10.30 9.34 4.88
CA LYS A 99 -11.00 9.25 6.17
C LYS A 99 -11.39 7.80 6.43
N ASP A 100 -11.10 7.32 7.64
CA ASP A 100 -11.36 5.94 8.08
C ASP A 100 -10.70 4.91 7.17
N TRP A 101 -9.51 5.21 6.68
CA TRP A 101 -8.78 4.34 5.74
C TRP A 101 -8.56 2.93 6.29
N GLU A 102 -8.41 2.76 7.60
CA GLU A 102 -8.20 1.46 8.24
C GLU A 102 -9.37 0.52 7.97
N LYS A 103 -10.58 1.05 8.02
CA LYS A 103 -11.79 0.28 7.72
C LYS A 103 -11.82 -0.17 6.27
N CYS A 104 -11.43 0.72 5.36
CA CYS A 104 -11.37 0.42 3.94
C CYS A 104 -10.34 -0.69 3.67
N ILE A 105 -9.14 -0.55 4.20
CA ILE A 105 -8.06 -1.52 3.98
C ILE A 105 -8.46 -2.88 4.53
N ASN A 106 -9.02 -2.94 5.72
CA ASN A 106 -9.47 -4.20 6.29
C ASN A 106 -10.58 -4.85 5.44
N SER A 107 -11.51 -4.05 4.97
CA SER A 107 -12.60 -4.54 4.11
C SER A 107 -12.08 -5.11 2.79
N LEU A 108 -11.13 -4.42 2.16
CA LEU A 108 -10.51 -4.89 0.91
C LEU A 108 -9.74 -6.20 1.15
N ARG A 109 -9.00 -6.27 2.24
CA ARG A 109 -8.25 -7.48 2.60
C ARG A 109 -9.16 -8.70 2.74
N VAL A 110 -10.33 -8.50 3.33
CA VAL A 110 -11.30 -9.58 3.54
C VAL A 110 -12.03 -9.96 2.25
N SER A 111 -12.34 -8.95 1.43
CA SER A 111 -13.20 -9.13 0.25
C SER A 111 -12.48 -9.59 -1.01
N LEU A 112 -11.20 -9.28 -1.14
CA LEU A 112 -10.44 -9.49 -2.37
C LEU A 112 -9.22 -10.37 -2.13
N ASP A 113 -8.84 -11.13 -3.17
CA ASP A 113 -7.52 -11.75 -3.22
C ASP A 113 -6.53 -10.67 -3.62
N CYS A 114 -5.90 -10.03 -2.64
CA CYS A 114 -5.06 -8.88 -2.91
C CYS A 114 -3.81 -8.85 -2.04
N ASP A 115 -2.82 -8.09 -2.53
CA ASP A 115 -1.57 -7.81 -1.85
C ASP A 115 -1.52 -6.29 -1.69
N ILE A 116 -1.46 -5.80 -0.45
CA ILE A 116 -1.67 -4.38 -0.14
C ILE A 116 -0.40 -3.72 0.37
N TYR A 117 -0.04 -2.61 -0.27
CA TYR A 117 1.09 -1.76 0.09
C TYR A 117 0.58 -0.35 0.32
N ILE A 118 0.83 0.21 1.50
CA ILE A 118 0.40 1.57 1.83
C ILE A 118 1.58 2.38 2.36
N THR A 119 1.53 3.68 2.12
CA THR A 119 2.49 4.62 2.71
C THR A 119 1.79 5.73 3.46
N GLY A 120 2.50 6.36 4.36
CA GLY A 120 2.04 7.56 5.03
C GLY A 120 3.17 8.33 5.66
N SER A 121 2.98 9.64 5.76
CA SER A 121 3.96 10.56 6.35
C SER A 121 3.82 10.69 7.86
N ASN A 122 2.75 10.13 8.42
CA ASN A 122 2.42 10.28 9.83
C ASN A 122 2.73 9.00 10.60
N ALA A 123 3.50 9.12 11.67
CA ALA A 123 3.82 8.00 12.55
C ALA A 123 2.55 7.36 13.15
N LYS A 124 1.44 8.07 13.17
CA LYS A 124 0.15 7.54 13.63
C LYS A 124 -0.34 6.34 12.82
N LEU A 125 0.17 6.13 11.59
CA LEU A 125 -0.16 4.94 10.80
C LEU A 125 0.20 3.64 11.51
N LEU A 126 1.14 3.68 12.47
CA LEU A 126 1.52 2.52 13.27
C LEU A 126 0.98 2.59 14.70
N SER A 127 -0.03 3.42 14.93
CA SER A 127 -0.63 3.64 16.26
C SER A 127 -1.55 2.48 16.67
N GLY A 128 -2.05 2.55 17.92
CA GLY A 128 -2.97 1.57 18.47
C GLY A 128 -4.26 1.37 17.68
N GLU A 129 -4.74 2.41 16.98
CA GLU A 129 -5.93 2.29 16.14
C GLU A 129 -5.70 1.32 14.98
N LEU A 130 -4.55 1.41 14.33
CA LEU A 130 -4.17 0.49 13.27
C LEU A 130 -4.14 -0.95 13.80
N SER A 131 -3.52 -1.16 14.96
CA SER A 131 -3.46 -2.47 15.59
C SER A 131 -4.85 -3.00 15.91
N THR A 132 -5.74 -2.14 16.38
CA THR A 132 -7.11 -2.52 16.74
C THR A 132 -7.89 -2.99 15.50
N TYR A 133 -7.85 -2.22 14.41
CA TYR A 133 -8.58 -2.57 13.20
C TYR A 133 -7.99 -3.74 12.44
N LEU A 134 -6.67 -3.78 12.31
CA LEU A 134 -6.02 -4.79 11.48
C LEU A 134 -5.63 -6.04 12.25
N GLY A 135 -5.76 -6.03 13.58
CA GLY A 135 -5.53 -7.21 14.42
C GLY A 135 -4.14 -7.80 14.27
N GLY A 136 -3.13 -6.96 14.10
CA GLY A 136 -1.75 -7.41 13.91
C GLY A 136 -1.45 -7.96 12.51
N ARG A 137 -2.36 -7.82 11.55
CA ARG A 137 -2.19 -8.33 10.18
C ARG A 137 -1.47 -7.33 9.27
N PHE A 138 -0.50 -6.63 9.82
CA PHE A 138 0.33 -5.70 9.05
C PHE A 138 1.78 -5.79 9.50
N VAL A 139 2.68 -5.34 8.64
CA VAL A 139 4.10 -5.19 8.93
C VAL A 139 4.53 -3.79 8.54
N GLY A 140 5.27 -3.13 9.43
CA GLY A 140 5.70 -1.76 9.24
C GLY A 140 7.16 -1.65 8.86
N PHE A 141 7.45 -0.71 7.95
CA PHE A 141 8.80 -0.38 7.53
C PHE A 141 8.98 1.13 7.63
N VAL A 142 9.97 1.58 8.40
CA VAL A 142 10.29 3.00 8.52
C VAL A 142 11.35 3.35 7.49
N ILE A 143 11.03 4.32 6.63
CA ILE A 143 11.92 4.78 5.57
C ILE A 143 12.57 6.08 6.03
N TYR A 144 13.90 6.10 6.05
CA TYR A 144 14.67 7.28 6.47
C TYR A 144 15.17 8.05 5.26
N PRO A 145 15.36 9.37 5.42
CA PRO A 145 15.92 10.20 4.34
C PRO A 145 17.29 9.74 3.88
#